data_863877d8cfb07a2fd9a4c897e3a323e1
#
_entry.id   863877d8cfb07a2fd9a4c897e3a323e1
#
_cell.length_a   1.000
_cell.length_b   1.000
_cell.length_c   1.000
_cell.angle_alpha   90.00
_cell.angle_beta   90.00
_cell.angle_gamma   90.00
#
_symmetry.space_group_name_H-M   'P 1'
#
loop_
_entity.id
_entity.type
_entity.pdbx_description
1 polymer ?
#
loop_
_entity_poly.entity_id
_entity_poly.type
_entity_poly.pdbx_seq_one_letter_code
_entity_poly.pdbx_strand_id
1 'polypeptide(L)'
;MNSKRSKEEILFKTVKENNILPITSICKLNCIFCSHKNNPSEIETYSFGHLEFDLIKKMIEFLDPEQPVFIGESASKIIEGEPFVHPDIYKILNYIRQRWPEIEIKITSSGSFLQPEKVDLLKKLEPLELNISLNGPAPEERVFLMNDTRPDNVFKLIPELKKQRIKFDSSIVSMHHLKGCNYLKRTFDFLEKYPPQSLRVFFAGFSGFADEDLIIEKSEYYKLNNFIKQQQKYYSFPIIIEPQLISSLEAEINNLITNSAAQAAGLKSGDIISKINQIDVKSRVDAFYKIKAAKNPEIEFIRKNKKLKTRMLKEENKDSGLIMSYDLTLNQINKLTAYAEASKKDKNTAVIASIPAYKFIKKMLKPYLNQDFNLTILKSNNLFFGGSI
;
A
#
# COMPACT_ATOMS: atom_id res chain seq x y z
N MET A 1 22.62 21.49 -15.61
CA MET A 1 23.38 20.24 -15.90
C MET A 1 22.73 19.10 -15.16
N ASN A 2 21.78 18.39 -15.78
CA ASN A 2 21.22 17.16 -15.21
C ASN A 2 22.17 16.00 -15.61
N SER A 3 23.10 15.61 -14.72
CA SER A 3 23.82 14.36 -14.89
C SER A 3 22.80 13.23 -14.82
N LYS A 4 22.64 12.44 -15.90
CA LYS A 4 21.88 11.19 -15.83
C LYS A 4 22.51 10.36 -14.71
N ARG A 5 21.77 10.14 -13.62
CA ARG A 5 22.19 9.24 -12.54
C ARG A 5 22.43 7.85 -13.14
N SER A 6 23.48 7.19 -12.68
CA SER A 6 23.72 5.81 -13.10
C SER A 6 22.58 4.91 -12.60
N LYS A 7 22.33 3.78 -13.31
CA LYS A 7 21.29 2.82 -12.86
C LYS A 7 21.59 2.31 -11.45
N GLU A 8 22.86 2.11 -11.11
CA GLU A 8 23.28 1.70 -9.76
C GLU A 8 22.94 2.74 -8.70
N GLU A 9 23.17 4.03 -8.95
CA GLU A 9 22.81 5.09 -8.01
C GLU A 9 21.31 5.09 -7.68
N ILE A 10 20.45 4.79 -8.67
CA ILE A 10 19.02 4.69 -8.47
C ILE A 10 18.68 3.48 -7.59
N LEU A 11 19.33 2.32 -7.82
CA LEU A 11 19.13 1.10 -7.02
C LEU A 11 19.51 1.36 -5.54
N PHE A 12 20.72 1.86 -5.28
CA PHE A 12 21.17 2.16 -3.91
C PHE A 12 20.32 3.23 -3.22
N LYS A 13 19.87 4.25 -3.97
CA LYS A 13 18.95 5.27 -3.46
C LYS A 13 17.62 4.65 -3.04
N THR A 14 17.07 3.75 -3.84
CA THR A 14 15.81 3.05 -3.54
C THR A 14 15.92 2.27 -2.23
N VAL A 15 17.00 1.52 -2.05
CA VAL A 15 17.25 0.79 -0.80
C VAL A 15 17.35 1.75 0.39
N LYS A 16 18.19 2.76 0.28
CA LYS A 16 18.49 3.68 1.39
C LYS A 16 17.28 4.56 1.82
N GLU A 17 16.48 5.00 0.84
CA GLU A 17 15.39 5.94 1.13
C GLU A 17 14.06 5.25 1.44
N ASN A 18 13.85 4.03 0.93
CA ASN A 18 12.54 3.36 1.01
C ASN A 18 12.60 1.97 1.66
N ASN A 19 13.78 1.48 2.00
CA ASN A 19 14.00 0.11 2.49
C ASN A 19 13.43 -0.96 1.52
N ILE A 20 13.40 -0.66 0.22
CA ILE A 20 13.00 -1.56 -0.84
C ILE A 20 14.26 -2.14 -1.47
N LEU A 21 14.33 -3.47 -1.52
CA LEU A 21 15.45 -4.20 -2.12
C LEU A 21 15.08 -4.69 -3.52
N PRO A 22 15.45 -3.98 -4.59
CA PRO A 22 15.27 -4.46 -5.95
C PRO A 22 16.17 -5.68 -6.19
N ILE A 23 15.60 -6.76 -6.71
CA ILE A 23 16.37 -7.97 -7.03
C ILE A 23 16.22 -8.39 -8.49
N THR A 24 15.07 -8.08 -9.10
CA THR A 24 14.80 -8.40 -10.49
C THR A 24 13.76 -7.47 -11.10
N SER A 25 13.95 -7.13 -12.36
CA SER A 25 12.91 -6.49 -13.18
C SER A 25 12.18 -7.47 -14.10
N ILE A 26 12.52 -8.77 -14.02
CA ILE A 26 11.90 -9.79 -14.84
C ILE A 26 10.59 -10.24 -14.23
N CYS A 27 9.53 -10.20 -15.03
CA CYS A 27 8.24 -10.79 -14.71
C CYS A 27 7.80 -11.66 -15.89
N LYS A 28 7.46 -12.92 -15.62
CA LYS A 28 6.97 -13.86 -16.64
C LYS A 28 5.45 -13.77 -16.86
N LEU A 29 4.79 -12.83 -16.21
CA LEU A 29 3.39 -12.50 -16.41
C LEU A 29 3.25 -11.33 -17.39
N ASN A 30 2.06 -11.18 -17.99
CA ASN A 30 1.74 -10.07 -18.86
C ASN A 30 0.34 -9.51 -18.50
N CYS A 31 0.23 -8.99 -17.27
CA CYS A 31 -1.04 -8.49 -16.74
C CYS A 31 -1.58 -7.34 -17.57
N ILE A 32 -2.87 -7.35 -17.92
CA ILE A 32 -3.53 -6.28 -18.68
C ILE A 32 -3.57 -4.96 -17.89
N PHE A 33 -3.53 -5.04 -16.56
CA PHE A 33 -3.53 -3.90 -15.63
C PHE A 33 -2.13 -3.47 -15.15
N CYS A 34 -1.05 -4.03 -15.72
CA CYS A 34 0.31 -3.73 -15.27
C CYS A 34 0.68 -2.28 -15.60
N SER A 35 1.02 -1.49 -14.58
CA SER A 35 1.44 -0.11 -14.75
C SER A 35 2.69 0.01 -15.62
N HIS A 36 3.62 -0.91 -15.51
CA HIS A 36 4.85 -0.91 -16.33
C HIS A 36 4.58 -1.11 -17.83
N LYS A 37 3.55 -1.90 -18.17
CA LYS A 37 3.15 -2.13 -19.56
C LYS A 37 2.42 -0.91 -20.14
N ASN A 38 1.60 -0.25 -19.32
CA ASN A 38 0.72 0.83 -19.74
C ASN A 38 1.30 2.23 -19.42
N ASN A 39 2.58 2.31 -19.03
CA ASN A 39 3.25 3.58 -18.87
C ASN A 39 3.44 4.25 -20.24
N PRO A 40 3.22 5.58 -20.35
CA PRO A 40 3.60 6.33 -21.56
C PRO A 40 5.10 6.23 -21.81
N SER A 41 5.48 6.26 -23.09
CA SER A 41 6.90 6.19 -23.52
C SER A 41 7.77 7.31 -22.94
N GLU A 42 7.15 8.42 -22.57
CA GLU A 42 7.77 9.61 -21.96
C GLU A 42 8.16 9.37 -20.49
N ILE A 43 7.57 8.36 -19.83
CA ILE A 43 7.98 7.97 -18.48
C ILE A 43 9.20 7.08 -18.57
N GLU A 44 10.34 7.64 -18.23
CA GLU A 44 11.59 6.89 -18.15
C GLU A 44 11.52 5.85 -17.02
N THR A 45 11.53 4.58 -17.39
CA THR A 45 11.59 3.44 -16.46
C THR A 45 12.83 2.59 -16.75
N TYR A 46 13.41 2.01 -15.69
CA TYR A 46 14.64 1.24 -15.78
C TYR A 46 14.41 -0.24 -15.55
N SER A 47 14.70 -1.03 -16.59
CA SER A 47 14.82 -2.48 -16.49
C SER A 47 16.30 -2.86 -16.31
N PHE A 48 16.58 -3.83 -15.44
CA PHE A 48 17.93 -4.26 -15.09
C PHE A 48 18.14 -5.79 -15.14
N GLY A 49 17.11 -6.57 -15.44
CA GLY A 49 17.17 -8.03 -15.45
C GLY A 49 17.17 -8.63 -14.05
N HIS A 50 17.84 -9.76 -13.86
CA HIS A 50 18.21 -10.27 -12.55
C HIS A 50 19.49 -9.58 -12.10
N LEU A 51 19.51 -9.07 -10.87
CA LEU A 51 20.74 -8.53 -10.29
C LEU A 51 21.63 -9.66 -9.77
N GLU A 52 22.93 -9.49 -9.97
CA GLU A 52 23.92 -10.42 -9.44
C GLU A 52 23.92 -10.42 -7.91
N PHE A 53 24.08 -11.60 -7.31
CA PHE A 53 24.03 -11.76 -5.85
C PHE A 53 25.02 -10.86 -5.11
N ASP A 54 26.21 -10.63 -5.66
CA ASP A 54 27.24 -9.77 -5.03
C ASP A 54 26.83 -8.29 -5.00
N LEU A 55 26.09 -7.81 -6.00
CA LEU A 55 25.50 -6.47 -5.98
C LEU A 55 24.39 -6.39 -4.94
N ILE A 56 23.52 -7.41 -4.88
CA ILE A 56 22.44 -7.49 -3.89
C ILE A 56 23.01 -7.49 -2.47
N LYS A 57 24.08 -8.24 -2.20
CA LYS A 57 24.77 -8.19 -0.89
C LYS A 57 25.21 -6.78 -0.51
N LYS A 58 25.81 -6.05 -1.46
CA LYS A 58 26.21 -4.66 -1.22
C LYS A 58 25.01 -3.77 -0.88
N MET A 59 23.87 -3.95 -1.57
CA MET A 59 22.65 -3.21 -1.31
C MET A 59 22.05 -3.52 0.07
N ILE A 60 22.10 -4.77 0.52
CA ILE A 60 21.60 -5.21 1.83
C ILE A 60 22.29 -4.46 2.99
N GLU A 61 23.56 -4.06 2.83
CA GLU A 61 24.29 -3.28 3.85
C GLU A 61 23.73 -1.84 4.04
N PHE A 62 22.90 -1.37 3.12
CA PHE A 62 22.25 -0.05 3.20
C PHE A 62 20.80 -0.11 3.70
N LEU A 63 20.30 -1.31 4.03
CA LEU A 63 18.98 -1.47 4.65
C LEU A 63 18.98 -0.89 6.07
N ASP A 64 17.86 -0.28 6.44
CA ASP A 64 17.57 0.10 7.82
C ASP A 64 16.96 -1.12 8.55
N PRO A 65 17.66 -1.75 9.49
CA PRO A 65 17.17 -2.94 10.19
C PRO A 65 15.99 -2.66 11.14
N GLU A 66 15.73 -1.40 11.47
CA GLU A 66 14.58 -0.98 12.29
C GLU A 66 13.27 -0.87 11.48
N GLN A 67 13.34 -0.99 10.16
CA GLN A 67 12.20 -0.93 9.25
C GLN A 67 12.06 -2.26 8.49
N PRO A 68 10.81 -2.63 8.08
CA PRO A 68 10.64 -3.76 7.19
C PRO A 68 11.40 -3.58 5.87
N VAL A 69 12.02 -4.66 5.36
CA VAL A 69 12.52 -4.67 3.99
C VAL A 69 11.44 -5.16 3.03
N PHE A 70 11.25 -4.42 1.94
CA PHE A 70 10.27 -4.77 0.91
C PHE A 70 10.96 -5.34 -0.33
N ILE A 71 10.41 -6.42 -0.89
CA ILE A 71 10.87 -7.06 -2.12
C ILE A 71 9.66 -7.25 -3.05
N GLY A 72 9.82 -6.89 -4.33
CA GLY A 72 8.73 -6.96 -5.31
C GLY A 72 7.76 -5.77 -5.25
N GLU A 73 8.18 -4.67 -4.66
CA GLU A 73 7.46 -3.40 -4.67
C GLU A 73 8.24 -2.32 -5.41
N SER A 74 7.52 -1.52 -6.21
CA SER A 74 8.14 -0.44 -6.98
C SER A 74 8.07 0.88 -6.20
N ALA A 75 9.21 1.52 -6.00
CA ALA A 75 9.30 2.80 -5.29
C ALA A 75 9.65 3.99 -6.17
N SER A 76 9.92 3.79 -7.45
CA SER A 76 10.39 4.88 -8.30
C SER A 76 10.30 4.53 -9.79
N LYS A 77 11.29 4.98 -10.55
CA LYS A 77 11.45 4.63 -11.97
C LYS A 77 11.97 3.21 -12.24
N ILE A 78 12.17 2.40 -11.20
CA ILE A 78 12.65 1.02 -11.34
C ILE A 78 11.46 0.11 -11.63
N ILE A 79 11.60 -0.72 -12.66
CA ILE A 79 10.65 -1.80 -12.92
C ILE A 79 10.95 -2.93 -11.94
N GLU A 80 9.98 -3.22 -11.06
CA GLU A 80 10.02 -4.39 -10.20
C GLU A 80 9.32 -5.57 -10.87
N GLY A 81 10.02 -6.71 -10.89
CA GLY A 81 9.53 -7.96 -11.45
C GLY A 81 8.88 -8.87 -10.41
N GLU A 82 8.72 -10.13 -10.77
CA GLU A 82 8.24 -11.17 -9.86
C GLU A 82 9.42 -11.75 -9.06
N PRO A 83 9.48 -11.60 -7.74
CA PRO A 83 10.65 -12.01 -6.95
C PRO A 83 11.01 -13.49 -7.09
N PHE A 84 10.00 -14.38 -7.14
CA PHE A 84 10.22 -15.82 -7.18
C PHE A 84 10.64 -16.36 -8.56
N VAL A 85 10.86 -15.50 -9.57
CA VAL A 85 11.55 -15.88 -10.79
C VAL A 85 13.07 -15.67 -10.69
N HIS A 86 13.55 -14.97 -9.66
CA HIS A 86 14.98 -14.79 -9.43
C HIS A 86 15.63 -16.13 -9.02
N PRO A 87 16.70 -16.59 -9.70
CA PRO A 87 17.30 -17.91 -9.43
C PRO A 87 17.83 -18.04 -7.99
N ASP A 88 18.36 -16.97 -7.43
CA ASP A 88 18.97 -16.93 -6.11
C ASP A 88 18.02 -16.43 -5.01
N ILE A 89 16.69 -16.38 -5.21
CA ILE A 89 15.76 -15.78 -4.25
C ILE A 89 15.95 -16.32 -2.83
N TYR A 90 16.03 -17.62 -2.62
CA TYR A 90 16.20 -18.22 -1.30
C TYR A 90 17.59 -17.94 -0.69
N LYS A 91 18.62 -17.83 -1.53
CA LYS A 91 19.96 -17.43 -1.10
C LYS A 91 19.99 -15.98 -0.62
N ILE A 92 19.28 -15.09 -1.34
CA ILE A 92 19.11 -13.68 -0.96
C ILE A 92 18.39 -13.57 0.38
N LEU A 93 17.24 -14.24 0.53
CA LEU A 93 16.44 -14.21 1.76
C LEU A 93 17.22 -14.75 2.97
N ASN A 94 17.97 -15.87 2.78
CA ASN A 94 18.84 -16.41 3.82
C ASN A 94 19.95 -15.43 4.21
N TYR A 95 20.55 -14.73 3.24
CA TYR A 95 21.58 -13.74 3.52
C TYR A 95 21.02 -12.54 4.31
N ILE A 96 19.83 -12.03 3.96
CA ILE A 96 19.16 -10.99 4.74
C ILE A 96 18.94 -11.46 6.18
N ARG A 97 18.44 -12.67 6.38
CA ARG A 97 18.17 -13.23 7.70
C ARG A 97 19.44 -13.44 8.54
N GLN A 98 20.53 -13.86 7.92
CA GLN A 98 21.83 -14.00 8.58
C GLN A 98 22.42 -12.63 8.97
N ARG A 99 22.27 -11.64 8.10
CA ARG A 99 22.80 -10.29 8.33
C ARG A 99 21.97 -9.48 9.32
N TRP A 100 20.66 -9.63 9.26
CA TRP A 100 19.67 -8.92 10.06
C TRP A 100 18.64 -9.90 10.63
N PRO A 101 18.94 -10.57 11.78
CA PRO A 101 18.08 -11.66 12.29
C PRO A 101 16.64 -11.26 12.60
N GLU A 102 16.40 -10.01 13.01
CA GLU A 102 15.08 -9.51 13.43
C GLU A 102 14.36 -8.66 12.39
N ILE A 103 15.00 -8.36 11.25
CA ILE A 103 14.35 -7.54 10.22
C ILE A 103 13.10 -8.24 9.68
N GLU A 104 11.98 -7.51 9.61
CA GLU A 104 10.78 -8.02 8.97
C GLU A 104 10.95 -8.02 7.44
N ILE A 105 10.73 -9.15 6.79
CA ILE A 105 10.80 -9.29 5.33
C ILE A 105 9.39 -9.30 4.76
N LYS A 106 9.06 -8.35 3.89
CA LYS A 106 7.79 -8.27 3.18
C LYS A 106 7.99 -8.50 1.69
N ILE A 107 7.30 -9.50 1.14
CA ILE A 107 7.47 -9.89 -0.27
C ILE A 107 6.12 -9.79 -0.98
N THR A 108 6.04 -8.97 -2.03
CA THR A 108 4.90 -8.95 -2.93
C THR A 108 5.15 -9.89 -4.11
N SER A 109 4.22 -10.81 -4.34
CA SER A 109 4.32 -11.84 -5.37
C SER A 109 2.95 -12.17 -5.98
N SER A 110 2.96 -12.57 -7.25
CA SER A 110 1.79 -13.15 -7.91
C SER A 110 1.39 -14.53 -7.35
N GLY A 111 2.30 -15.20 -6.65
CA GLY A 111 2.14 -16.58 -6.21
C GLY A 111 2.33 -17.63 -7.30
N SER A 112 2.48 -17.22 -8.57
CA SER A 112 2.61 -18.17 -9.70
C SER A 112 3.93 -18.93 -9.71
N PHE A 113 5.00 -18.35 -9.17
CA PHE A 113 6.35 -18.91 -9.22
C PHE A 113 6.88 -19.35 -7.84
N LEU A 114 6.18 -19.04 -6.77
CA LEU A 114 6.45 -19.59 -5.44
C LEU A 114 5.86 -20.99 -5.33
N GLN A 115 6.71 -21.99 -5.24
CA GLN A 115 6.32 -23.40 -5.15
C GLN A 115 5.71 -23.70 -3.78
N PRO A 116 4.50 -24.31 -3.70
CA PRO A 116 3.89 -24.65 -2.42
C PRO A 116 4.77 -25.55 -1.53
N GLU A 117 5.56 -26.43 -2.15
CA GLU A 117 6.47 -27.36 -1.47
C GLU A 117 7.66 -26.66 -0.79
N LYS A 118 7.88 -25.38 -1.12
CA LYS A 118 8.96 -24.56 -0.54
C LYS A 118 8.49 -23.58 0.54
N VAL A 119 7.22 -23.65 0.93
CA VAL A 119 6.66 -22.75 1.95
C VAL A 119 7.32 -22.97 3.31
N ASP A 120 7.73 -24.19 3.64
CA ASP A 120 8.49 -24.50 4.85
C ASP A 120 9.86 -23.79 4.93
N LEU A 121 10.48 -23.50 3.77
CA LEU A 121 11.70 -22.68 3.73
C LEU A 121 11.42 -21.23 4.12
N LEU A 122 10.28 -20.68 3.69
CA LEU A 122 9.87 -19.34 4.10
C LEU A 122 9.54 -19.26 5.58
N LYS A 123 8.97 -20.34 6.16
CA LYS A 123 8.70 -20.41 7.59
C LYS A 123 9.96 -20.27 8.44
N LYS A 124 11.07 -20.82 7.97
CA LYS A 124 12.38 -20.70 8.64
C LYS A 124 12.98 -19.30 8.55
N LEU A 125 12.43 -18.44 7.67
CA LEU A 125 12.88 -17.07 7.43
C LEU A 125 12.03 -16.02 8.16
N GLU A 126 11.12 -16.43 9.06
CA GLU A 126 10.36 -15.48 9.88
C GLU A 126 11.28 -14.61 10.77
N PRO A 127 10.90 -13.34 11.03
CA PRO A 127 9.65 -12.67 10.65
C PRO A 127 9.56 -12.33 9.17
N LEU A 128 8.60 -12.95 8.47
CA LEU A 128 8.34 -12.79 7.05
C LEU A 128 6.84 -12.73 6.78
N GLU A 129 6.44 -11.84 5.88
CA GLU A 129 5.05 -11.66 5.45
C GLU A 129 4.98 -11.62 3.93
N LEU A 130 3.95 -12.22 3.36
CA LEU A 130 3.70 -12.20 1.92
C LEU A 130 2.50 -11.31 1.59
N ASN A 131 2.57 -10.57 0.50
CA ASN A 131 1.40 -10.00 -0.18
C ASN A 131 1.18 -10.77 -1.49
N ILE A 132 0.09 -11.55 -1.54
CA ILE A 132 -0.23 -12.40 -2.70
C ILE A 132 -1.22 -11.69 -3.62
N SER A 133 -0.75 -11.34 -4.83
CA SER A 133 -1.58 -10.75 -5.88
C SER A 133 -2.45 -11.84 -6.54
N LEU A 134 -3.62 -12.10 -5.97
CA LEU A 134 -4.50 -13.20 -6.38
C LEU A 134 -5.22 -12.91 -7.70
N ASN A 135 -5.80 -11.71 -7.86
CA ASN A 135 -6.41 -11.16 -9.08
C ASN A 135 -7.52 -11.98 -9.74
N GLY A 136 -8.05 -13.01 -9.11
CA GLY A 136 -9.17 -13.78 -9.66
C GLY A 136 -9.56 -14.98 -8.80
N PRO A 137 -10.78 -15.49 -8.94
CA PRO A 137 -11.31 -16.59 -8.14
C PRO A 137 -10.88 -17.98 -8.62
N ALA A 138 -10.35 -18.10 -9.85
CA ALA A 138 -10.01 -19.37 -10.47
C ALA A 138 -8.87 -19.19 -11.50
N PRO A 139 -8.25 -20.31 -11.96
CA PRO A 139 -7.15 -20.29 -12.92
C PRO A 139 -7.47 -19.53 -14.22
N GLU A 140 -8.69 -19.68 -14.74
CA GLU A 140 -9.11 -19.09 -16.02
C GLU A 140 -9.09 -17.56 -15.98
N GLU A 141 -9.51 -16.96 -14.85
CA GLU A 141 -9.43 -15.50 -14.68
C GLU A 141 -7.99 -15.03 -14.62
N ARG A 142 -7.09 -15.79 -14.01
CA ARG A 142 -5.66 -15.43 -13.98
C ARG A 142 -5.01 -15.54 -15.36
N VAL A 143 -5.36 -16.56 -16.14
CA VAL A 143 -4.91 -16.64 -17.54
C VAL A 143 -5.39 -15.42 -18.31
N PHE A 144 -6.65 -15.04 -18.20
CA PHE A 144 -7.22 -13.89 -18.90
C PHE A 144 -6.60 -12.56 -18.44
N LEU A 145 -6.50 -12.33 -17.13
CA LEU A 145 -6.07 -11.03 -16.56
C LEU A 145 -4.56 -10.87 -16.55
N MET A 146 -3.80 -11.95 -16.42
CA MET A 146 -2.36 -11.89 -16.13
C MET A 146 -1.50 -12.63 -17.16
N ASN A 147 -2.13 -13.32 -18.14
CA ASN A 147 -1.43 -14.27 -19.01
C ASN A 147 -0.57 -15.26 -18.18
N ASP A 148 -1.17 -15.75 -17.09
CA ASP A 148 -0.47 -16.59 -16.12
C ASP A 148 -0.27 -17.99 -16.70
N THR A 149 0.99 -18.42 -16.78
CA THR A 149 1.38 -19.75 -17.29
C THR A 149 1.32 -20.86 -16.23
N ARG A 150 1.08 -20.49 -14.96
CA ARG A 150 0.97 -21.39 -13.80
C ARG A 150 -0.21 -21.01 -12.92
N PRO A 151 -1.41 -20.84 -13.47
CA PRO A 151 -2.53 -20.22 -12.78
C PRO A 151 -3.02 -21.01 -11.58
N ASP A 152 -2.85 -22.35 -11.57
CA ASP A 152 -3.27 -23.22 -10.45
C ASP A 152 -2.38 -23.07 -9.23
N ASN A 153 -1.15 -22.58 -9.40
CA ASN A 153 -0.15 -22.62 -8.33
C ASN A 153 -0.56 -21.80 -7.12
N VAL A 154 -1.11 -20.61 -7.32
CA VAL A 154 -1.54 -19.72 -6.22
C VAL A 154 -2.68 -20.33 -5.39
N PHE A 155 -3.56 -21.11 -6.03
CA PHE A 155 -4.68 -21.80 -5.34
C PHE A 155 -4.23 -23.00 -4.51
N LYS A 156 -3.05 -23.56 -4.81
CA LYS A 156 -2.35 -24.55 -3.97
C LYS A 156 -1.51 -23.90 -2.90
N LEU A 157 -0.91 -22.74 -3.21
CA LEU A 157 -0.04 -21.98 -2.33
C LEU A 157 -0.78 -21.41 -1.11
N ILE A 158 -1.91 -20.72 -1.33
CA ILE A 158 -2.65 -20.04 -0.24
C ILE A 158 -3.07 -21.02 0.88
N PRO A 159 -3.65 -22.20 0.59
CA PRO A 159 -3.89 -23.21 1.61
C PRO A 159 -2.64 -23.64 2.40
N GLU A 160 -1.49 -23.78 1.71
CA GLU A 160 -0.24 -24.19 2.36
C GLU A 160 0.32 -23.07 3.25
N LEU A 161 0.25 -21.79 2.82
CA LEU A 161 0.59 -20.66 3.70
C LEU A 161 -0.21 -20.68 4.99
N LYS A 162 -1.52 -20.93 4.90
CA LYS A 162 -2.40 -21.01 6.06
C LYS A 162 -2.06 -22.18 6.96
N LYS A 163 -1.79 -23.35 6.39
CA LYS A 163 -1.40 -24.58 7.12
C LYS A 163 -0.08 -24.35 7.88
N GLN A 164 0.90 -23.70 7.27
CA GLN A 164 2.20 -23.38 7.87
C GLN A 164 2.14 -22.15 8.79
N ARG A 165 0.98 -21.48 8.90
CA ARG A 165 0.78 -20.27 9.70
C ARG A 165 1.73 -19.14 9.30
N ILE A 166 2.04 -19.03 8.01
CA ILE A 166 2.75 -17.86 7.48
C ILE A 166 1.74 -16.73 7.34
N LYS A 167 2.10 -15.55 7.84
CA LYS A 167 1.30 -14.34 7.67
C LYS A 167 1.27 -13.92 6.22
N PHE A 168 0.08 -13.64 5.70
CA PHE A 168 -0.06 -13.09 4.37
C PHE A 168 -1.22 -12.11 4.27
N ASP A 169 -1.04 -11.10 3.44
CA ASP A 169 -2.08 -10.28 2.86
C ASP A 169 -2.41 -10.75 1.46
N SER A 170 -3.52 -10.32 0.93
CA SER A 170 -3.83 -10.53 -0.47
C SER A 170 -4.18 -9.22 -1.17
N SER A 171 -3.95 -9.17 -2.47
CA SER A 171 -4.31 -8.01 -3.29
C SER A 171 -4.97 -8.42 -4.60
N ILE A 172 -5.85 -7.54 -5.10
CA ILE A 172 -6.57 -7.67 -6.36
C ILE A 172 -6.54 -6.31 -7.05
N VAL A 173 -6.13 -6.26 -8.32
CA VAL A 173 -6.45 -5.12 -9.17
C VAL A 173 -7.84 -5.36 -9.75
N SER A 174 -8.79 -4.52 -9.38
CA SER A 174 -10.19 -4.71 -9.76
C SER A 174 -10.41 -4.41 -11.23
N MET A 175 -10.80 -5.43 -11.98
CA MET A 175 -11.23 -5.33 -13.36
C MET A 175 -12.75 -5.58 -13.49
N HIS A 176 -13.52 -5.05 -12.53
CA HIS A 176 -14.95 -5.27 -12.40
C HIS A 176 -15.77 -4.70 -13.57
N HIS A 177 -15.26 -3.68 -14.25
CA HIS A 177 -15.87 -3.16 -15.48
C HIS A 177 -15.85 -4.18 -16.64
N LEU A 178 -14.84 -5.08 -16.67
CA LEU A 178 -14.75 -6.17 -17.66
C LEU A 178 -15.43 -7.45 -17.19
N LYS A 179 -15.33 -7.79 -15.91
CA LYS A 179 -15.72 -9.10 -15.35
C LYS A 179 -16.98 -9.06 -14.49
N GLY A 180 -17.50 -7.85 -14.20
CA GLY A 180 -18.58 -7.64 -13.22
C GLY A 180 -18.12 -7.85 -11.77
N CYS A 181 -18.90 -7.39 -10.80
CA CYS A 181 -18.53 -7.52 -9.36
C CYS A 181 -18.60 -8.97 -8.83
N ASN A 182 -19.27 -9.88 -9.55
CA ASN A 182 -19.43 -11.27 -9.09
C ASN A 182 -18.10 -12.04 -9.05
N TYR A 183 -17.14 -11.71 -9.93
CA TYR A 183 -15.81 -12.35 -9.86
C TYR A 183 -15.06 -11.94 -8.59
N LEU A 184 -15.22 -10.70 -8.12
CA LEU A 184 -14.65 -10.26 -6.83
C LEU A 184 -15.28 -11.03 -5.67
N LYS A 185 -16.62 -11.18 -5.68
CA LYS A 185 -17.29 -11.95 -4.65
C LYS A 185 -16.76 -13.38 -4.58
N ARG A 186 -16.66 -14.08 -5.71
CA ARG A 186 -16.08 -15.44 -5.76
C ARG A 186 -14.63 -15.47 -5.24
N THR A 187 -13.85 -14.41 -5.49
CA THR A 187 -12.48 -14.32 -4.97
C THR A 187 -12.50 -14.14 -3.45
N PHE A 188 -13.41 -13.33 -2.91
CA PHE A 188 -13.58 -13.18 -1.46
C PHE A 188 -14.05 -14.49 -0.82
N ASP A 189 -14.99 -15.22 -1.45
CA ASP A 189 -15.47 -16.54 -0.99
C ASP A 189 -14.34 -17.59 -0.95
N PHE A 190 -13.39 -17.54 -1.89
CA PHE A 190 -12.19 -18.39 -1.84
C PHE A 190 -11.29 -18.01 -0.68
N LEU A 191 -11.01 -16.71 -0.48
CA LEU A 191 -10.18 -16.22 0.59
C LEU A 191 -10.80 -16.45 1.98
N GLU A 192 -12.14 -16.48 2.11
CA GLU A 192 -12.78 -16.78 3.40
C GLU A 192 -12.47 -18.19 3.89
N LYS A 193 -12.18 -19.13 3.01
CA LYS A 193 -11.72 -20.48 3.39
C LYS A 193 -10.30 -20.45 3.96
N TYR A 194 -9.49 -19.47 3.56
CA TYR A 194 -8.09 -19.31 3.93
C TYR A 194 -7.80 -17.82 4.22
N PRO A 195 -8.35 -17.25 5.30
CA PRO A 195 -8.37 -15.82 5.49
C PRO A 195 -6.97 -15.20 5.55
N PRO A 196 -6.68 -14.18 4.71
CA PRO A 196 -5.50 -13.33 4.84
C PRO A 196 -5.63 -12.40 6.06
N GLN A 197 -4.56 -11.68 6.41
CA GLN A 197 -4.65 -10.60 7.41
C GLN A 197 -5.52 -9.45 6.89
N SER A 198 -5.36 -9.11 5.62
CA SER A 198 -6.21 -8.14 4.90
C SER A 198 -6.28 -8.46 3.41
N LEU A 199 -7.30 -7.91 2.74
CA LEU A 199 -7.43 -7.90 1.27
C LEU A 199 -7.46 -6.46 0.76
N ARG A 200 -6.50 -6.10 -0.08
CA ARG A 200 -6.47 -4.79 -0.76
C ARG A 200 -7.05 -4.93 -2.16
N VAL A 201 -8.09 -4.17 -2.46
CA VAL A 201 -8.74 -4.13 -3.78
C VAL A 201 -8.38 -2.80 -4.44
N PHE A 202 -7.44 -2.86 -5.38
CA PHE A 202 -7.01 -1.70 -6.13
C PHE A 202 -8.00 -1.37 -7.23
N PHE A 203 -8.45 -0.13 -7.28
CA PHE A 203 -9.11 0.42 -8.44
C PHE A 203 -8.04 0.63 -9.52
N ALA A 204 -8.20 -0.05 -10.67
CA ALA A 204 -7.22 0.05 -11.72
C ALA A 204 -7.13 1.49 -12.26
N GLY A 205 -5.94 2.06 -12.22
CA GLY A 205 -5.65 3.38 -12.78
C GLY A 205 -4.82 3.20 -14.03
N PHE A 206 -5.36 3.59 -15.17
CA PHE A 206 -4.66 3.55 -16.44
C PHE A 206 -4.29 4.97 -16.87
N SER A 207 -3.13 5.13 -17.51
CA SER A 207 -2.78 6.37 -18.18
C SER A 207 -3.65 6.52 -19.43
N GLY A 208 -3.72 7.77 -19.97
CA GLY A 208 -4.40 8.01 -21.24
C GLY A 208 -3.76 7.34 -22.47
N PHE A 209 -2.71 6.53 -22.25
CA PHE A 209 -2.02 5.73 -23.27
C PHE A 209 -2.39 4.24 -23.20
N ALA A 210 -3.21 3.83 -22.24
CA ALA A 210 -3.75 2.48 -22.20
C ALA A 210 -4.82 2.28 -23.27
N ASP A 211 -5.09 1.02 -23.62
CA ASP A 211 -6.18 0.67 -24.52
C ASP A 211 -7.50 1.27 -23.98
N GLU A 212 -8.32 1.86 -24.87
CA GLU A 212 -9.53 2.59 -24.47
C GLU A 212 -10.48 1.70 -23.64
N ASP A 213 -10.58 0.40 -23.95
CA ASP A 213 -11.41 -0.57 -23.22
C ASP A 213 -10.96 -0.80 -21.77
N LEU A 214 -9.73 -0.42 -21.42
CA LEU A 214 -9.21 -0.54 -20.06
C LEU A 214 -9.51 0.71 -19.23
N ILE A 215 -9.80 1.84 -19.86
CA ILE A 215 -10.06 3.11 -19.16
C ILE A 215 -11.36 2.99 -18.37
N ILE A 216 -11.25 3.22 -17.06
CA ILE A 216 -12.36 3.05 -16.13
C ILE A 216 -12.95 4.41 -15.78
N GLU A 217 -14.25 4.55 -15.99
CA GLU A 217 -14.96 5.77 -15.60
C GLU A 217 -15.03 5.93 -14.07
N LYS A 218 -15.09 7.19 -13.63
CA LYS A 218 -15.22 7.53 -12.21
C LYS A 218 -16.47 6.91 -11.55
N SER A 219 -17.54 6.71 -12.30
CA SER A 219 -18.77 6.04 -11.87
C SER A 219 -18.51 4.62 -11.36
N GLU A 220 -17.60 3.89 -12.00
CA GLU A 220 -17.22 2.53 -11.63
C GLU A 220 -16.48 2.48 -10.28
N TYR A 221 -15.74 3.54 -9.92
CA TYR A 221 -15.14 3.63 -8.59
C TYR A 221 -16.22 3.62 -7.48
N TYR A 222 -17.27 4.42 -7.65
CA TYR A 222 -18.35 4.47 -6.67
C TYR A 222 -19.12 3.16 -6.61
N LYS A 223 -19.33 2.51 -7.74
CA LYS A 223 -19.95 1.18 -7.84
C LYS A 223 -19.12 0.13 -7.07
N LEU A 224 -17.81 0.09 -7.31
CA LEU A 224 -16.89 -0.80 -6.60
C LEU A 224 -16.87 -0.50 -5.10
N ASN A 225 -16.75 0.76 -4.70
CA ASN A 225 -16.73 1.15 -3.29
C ASN A 225 -18.01 0.76 -2.55
N ASN A 226 -19.17 0.96 -3.17
CA ASN A 226 -20.44 0.55 -2.60
C ASN A 226 -20.55 -0.97 -2.50
N PHE A 227 -20.12 -1.69 -3.51
CA PHE A 227 -20.07 -3.14 -3.50
C PHE A 227 -19.19 -3.65 -2.35
N ILE A 228 -17.97 -3.17 -2.22
CA ILE A 228 -17.04 -3.59 -1.15
C ILE A 228 -17.63 -3.30 0.24
N LYS A 229 -18.21 -2.12 0.46
CA LYS A 229 -18.87 -1.78 1.74
C LYS A 229 -20.01 -2.72 2.09
N GLN A 230 -20.79 -3.17 1.10
CA GLN A 230 -21.86 -4.14 1.31
C GLN A 230 -21.30 -5.54 1.60
N GLN A 231 -20.19 -5.93 0.95
CA GLN A 231 -19.60 -7.25 1.12
C GLN A 231 -18.83 -7.40 2.43
N GLN A 232 -18.19 -6.35 2.95
CA GLN A 232 -17.29 -6.41 4.11
C GLN A 232 -17.88 -7.17 5.31
N LYS A 233 -19.17 -7.07 5.55
CA LYS A 233 -19.86 -7.69 6.70
C LYS A 233 -19.97 -9.22 6.63
N TYR A 234 -19.66 -9.82 5.47
CA TYR A 234 -19.76 -11.28 5.25
C TYR A 234 -18.43 -12.01 5.36
N TYR A 235 -17.32 -11.26 5.52
CA TYR A 235 -15.97 -11.84 5.52
C TYR A 235 -15.24 -11.52 6.82
N SER A 236 -14.43 -12.47 7.28
CA SER A 236 -13.68 -12.41 8.55
C SER A 236 -12.43 -11.55 8.49
N PHE A 237 -11.99 -11.17 7.31
CA PHE A 237 -10.84 -10.31 7.05
C PHE A 237 -11.26 -8.93 6.53
N PRO A 238 -10.50 -7.86 6.83
CA PRO A 238 -10.77 -6.53 6.29
C PRO A 238 -10.53 -6.48 4.79
N ILE A 239 -11.48 -5.86 4.06
CA ILE A 239 -11.38 -5.57 2.63
C ILE A 239 -11.20 -4.06 2.46
N ILE A 240 -10.09 -3.66 1.85
CA ILE A 240 -9.65 -2.27 1.73
C ILE A 240 -9.68 -1.87 0.27
N ILE A 241 -10.45 -0.86 -0.11
CA ILE A 241 -10.37 -0.30 -1.47
C ILE A 241 -9.22 0.71 -1.55
N GLU A 242 -8.44 0.67 -2.62
CA GLU A 242 -7.33 1.57 -2.91
C GLU A 242 -7.49 2.22 -4.30
N PRO A 243 -7.31 3.54 -4.45
CA PRO A 243 -7.16 4.53 -3.38
C PRO A 243 -8.49 4.78 -2.66
N GLN A 244 -8.42 5.18 -1.40
CA GLN A 244 -9.63 5.59 -0.68
C GLN A 244 -9.94 7.06 -0.96
N LEU A 245 -11.25 7.40 -1.06
CA LEU A 245 -11.68 8.78 -1.14
C LEU A 245 -11.70 9.38 0.27
N ILE A 246 -10.76 10.25 0.54
CA ILE A 246 -10.71 11.03 1.77
C ILE A 246 -11.31 12.41 1.54
N SER A 247 -12.18 12.85 2.46
CA SER A 247 -12.84 14.16 2.42
C SER A 247 -12.44 15.07 3.58
N SER A 248 -11.67 14.54 4.54
CA SER A 248 -11.17 15.25 5.71
C SER A 248 -9.83 14.67 6.16
N LEU A 249 -9.12 15.36 7.06
CA LEU A 249 -7.93 14.83 7.75
C LEU A 249 -8.27 14.19 9.11
N GLU A 250 -9.56 13.99 9.41
CA GLU A 250 -9.95 13.29 10.61
C GLU A 250 -9.38 11.88 10.62
N ALA A 251 -8.77 11.49 11.74
CA ALA A 251 -8.09 10.21 11.86
C ALA A 251 -9.10 9.07 12.08
N GLU A 252 -9.96 8.86 11.08
CA GLU A 252 -10.97 7.81 11.05
C GLU A 252 -10.31 6.45 10.79
N ILE A 253 -10.68 5.47 11.61
CA ILE A 253 -10.30 4.07 11.44
C ILE A 253 -11.15 3.45 10.33
N ASN A 254 -10.51 3.01 9.24
CA ASN A 254 -11.22 2.37 8.14
C ASN A 254 -11.59 0.93 8.48
N ASN A 255 -10.63 0.19 9.04
CA ASN A 255 -10.84 -1.19 9.44
C ASN A 255 -9.81 -1.62 10.49
N LEU A 256 -9.87 -2.87 10.94
CA LEU A 256 -8.98 -3.46 11.94
C LEU A 256 -8.57 -4.87 11.49
N ILE A 257 -7.31 -5.21 11.71
CA ILE A 257 -6.85 -6.60 11.58
C ILE A 257 -7.47 -7.42 12.73
N THR A 258 -8.02 -8.56 12.39
CA THR A 258 -8.64 -9.48 13.35
C THR A 258 -7.61 -9.97 14.37
N ASN A 259 -8.01 -10.04 15.65
CA ASN A 259 -7.16 -10.42 16.78
C ASN A 259 -5.96 -9.47 17.01
N SER A 260 -6.05 -8.23 16.56
CA SER A 260 -5.03 -7.21 16.77
C SER A 260 -5.16 -6.50 18.13
N ALA A 261 -4.09 -5.78 18.51
CA ALA A 261 -4.09 -4.94 19.72
C ALA A 261 -5.18 -3.84 19.67
N ALA A 262 -5.42 -3.27 18.50
CA ALA A 262 -6.48 -2.28 18.31
C ALA A 262 -7.87 -2.87 18.52
N GLN A 263 -8.13 -4.08 18.01
CA GLN A 263 -9.40 -4.78 18.23
C GLN A 263 -9.58 -5.16 19.71
N ALA A 264 -8.52 -5.67 20.35
CA ALA A 264 -8.53 -6.00 21.77
C ALA A 264 -8.77 -4.78 22.67
N ALA A 265 -8.32 -3.60 22.26
CA ALA A 265 -8.59 -2.32 22.92
C ALA A 265 -10.03 -1.81 22.71
N GLY A 266 -10.88 -2.53 21.97
CA GLY A 266 -12.28 -2.19 21.72
C GLY A 266 -12.50 -1.08 20.69
N LEU A 267 -11.47 -0.72 19.91
CA LEU A 267 -11.62 0.18 18.76
C LEU A 267 -12.45 -0.48 17.66
N LYS A 268 -13.06 0.32 16.80
CA LYS A 268 -13.93 -0.14 15.71
C LYS A 268 -13.74 0.70 14.46
N SER A 269 -14.09 0.15 13.31
CA SER A 269 -14.24 0.93 12.08
C SER A 269 -15.21 2.09 12.29
N GLY A 270 -14.87 3.27 11.76
CA GLY A 270 -15.63 4.52 11.92
C GLY A 270 -15.31 5.30 13.20
N ASP A 271 -14.46 4.80 14.11
CA ASP A 271 -13.95 5.61 15.21
C ASP A 271 -13.00 6.68 14.69
N ILE A 272 -13.09 7.90 15.22
CA ILE A 272 -12.22 9.02 14.87
C ILE A 272 -11.28 9.28 16.04
N ILE A 273 -10.01 8.99 15.86
CA ILE A 273 -8.99 9.24 16.90
C ILE A 273 -8.72 10.73 17.00
N SER A 274 -8.87 11.29 18.20
CA SER A 274 -8.66 12.71 18.46
C SER A 274 -7.34 12.99 19.18
N LYS A 275 -6.94 12.13 20.13
CA LYS A 275 -5.67 12.27 20.87
C LYS A 275 -5.02 10.93 21.13
N ILE A 276 -3.68 10.97 21.24
CA ILE A 276 -2.84 9.84 21.64
C ILE A 276 -1.91 10.35 22.74
N ASN A 277 -1.94 9.71 23.93
CA ASN A 277 -1.20 10.16 25.10
C ASN A 277 -1.38 11.67 25.36
N GLN A 278 -2.62 12.17 25.28
CA GLN A 278 -3.03 13.58 25.45
C GLN A 278 -2.56 14.53 24.33
N ILE A 279 -1.84 14.06 23.30
CA ILE A 279 -1.37 14.86 22.18
C ILE A 279 -2.41 14.79 21.06
N ASP A 280 -2.84 15.94 20.54
CA ASP A 280 -3.78 16.04 19.43
C ASP A 280 -3.25 15.36 18.15
N VAL A 281 -4.17 14.74 17.41
CA VAL A 281 -3.90 14.09 16.14
C VAL A 281 -4.28 15.04 15.00
N LYS A 282 -3.41 15.15 13.99
CA LYS A 282 -3.58 16.08 12.86
C LYS A 282 -4.01 15.41 11.57
N SER A 283 -3.82 14.10 11.44
CA SER A 283 -4.16 13.31 10.25
C SER A 283 -4.21 11.82 10.58
N ARG A 284 -4.65 10.98 9.64
CA ARG A 284 -4.62 9.51 9.77
C ARG A 284 -3.19 8.99 9.88
N VAL A 285 -2.31 9.51 9.03
CA VAL A 285 -0.89 9.14 9.03
C VAL A 285 -0.23 9.55 10.35
N ASP A 286 -0.54 10.75 10.88
CA ASP A 286 -0.04 11.20 12.19
C ASP A 286 -0.52 10.29 13.33
N ALA A 287 -1.82 9.90 13.31
CA ALA A 287 -2.36 8.95 14.28
C ALA A 287 -1.65 7.59 14.22
N PHE A 288 -1.51 7.06 13.01
CA PHE A 288 -0.89 5.75 12.79
C PHE A 288 0.53 5.69 13.35
N TYR A 289 1.38 6.66 12.99
CA TYR A 289 2.77 6.67 13.46
C TYR A 289 2.90 6.96 14.95
N LYS A 290 2.06 7.82 15.53
CA LYS A 290 2.06 8.04 17.00
C LYS A 290 1.69 6.77 17.76
N ILE A 291 0.69 6.02 17.27
CA ILE A 291 0.31 4.73 17.89
C ILE A 291 1.42 3.70 17.69
N LYS A 292 1.99 3.61 16.47
CA LYS A 292 3.09 2.66 16.20
C LYS A 292 4.26 2.89 17.15
N ALA A 293 4.71 4.12 17.31
CA ALA A 293 5.85 4.50 18.13
C ALA A 293 5.61 4.33 19.64
N ALA A 294 4.37 4.34 20.13
CA ALA A 294 4.10 4.35 21.56
C ALA A 294 3.97 2.94 22.14
N LYS A 295 4.51 2.76 23.37
CA LYS A 295 4.22 1.60 24.23
C LYS A 295 2.92 1.84 24.99
N ASN A 296 1.97 0.90 24.90
CA ASN A 296 0.70 0.96 25.59
C ASN A 296 -0.04 2.32 25.50
N PRO A 297 -0.26 2.88 24.28
CA PRO A 297 -0.83 4.22 24.13
C PRO A 297 -2.24 4.33 24.73
N GLU A 298 -2.50 5.48 25.34
CA GLU A 298 -3.83 5.94 25.69
C GLU A 298 -4.43 6.66 24.48
N ILE A 299 -5.62 6.26 24.07
CA ILE A 299 -6.27 6.74 22.86
C ILE A 299 -7.62 7.36 23.21
N GLU A 300 -7.79 8.65 22.92
CA GLU A 300 -9.08 9.32 22.92
C GLU A 300 -9.67 9.31 21.52
N PHE A 301 -10.94 8.94 21.41
CA PHE A 301 -11.61 8.82 20.11
C PHE A 301 -13.09 9.20 20.22
N ILE A 302 -13.68 9.47 19.06
CA ILE A 302 -15.09 9.81 18.92
C ILE A 302 -15.81 8.64 18.23
N ARG A 303 -16.88 8.12 18.85
CA ARG A 303 -17.77 7.10 18.28
C ARG A 303 -19.21 7.57 18.40
N LYS A 304 -19.92 7.69 17.28
CA LYS A 304 -21.32 8.17 17.27
C LYS A 304 -21.51 9.47 18.09
N ASN A 305 -20.63 10.44 17.86
CA ASN A 305 -20.56 11.75 18.54
C ASN A 305 -20.28 11.70 20.06
N LYS A 306 -19.91 10.55 20.61
CA LYS A 306 -19.49 10.43 22.02
C LYS A 306 -17.97 10.33 22.11
N LYS A 307 -17.36 11.14 22.98
CA LYS A 307 -15.95 11.04 23.32
C LYS A 307 -15.72 9.84 24.22
N LEU A 308 -14.81 8.99 23.83
CA LEU A 308 -14.45 7.76 24.52
C LEU A 308 -12.92 7.70 24.67
N LYS A 309 -12.46 6.83 25.57
CA LYS A 309 -11.06 6.64 25.88
C LYS A 309 -10.77 5.17 26.09
N THR A 310 -9.64 4.70 25.60
CA THR A 310 -9.17 3.34 25.81
C THR A 310 -7.64 3.30 25.93
N ARG A 311 -7.11 2.21 26.47
CA ARG A 311 -5.69 1.91 26.49
C ARG A 311 -5.43 0.69 25.64
N MET A 312 -4.54 0.83 24.67
CA MET A 312 -4.13 -0.27 23.80
C MET A 312 -2.86 -0.93 24.36
N LEU A 313 -2.90 -2.22 24.59
CA LEU A 313 -1.73 -2.99 25.05
C LEU A 313 -0.89 -3.42 23.84
N LYS A 314 0.27 -2.84 23.65
CA LYS A 314 1.24 -3.20 22.61
C LYS A 314 2.64 -2.70 22.96
N GLU A 315 3.65 -3.40 22.46
CA GLU A 315 5.03 -2.93 22.55
C GLU A 315 5.29 -1.74 21.64
N GLU A 316 6.34 -1.00 21.96
CA GLU A 316 6.84 0.12 21.16
C GLU A 316 7.26 -0.36 19.78
N ASN A 317 7.01 0.44 18.74
CA ASN A 317 7.31 0.18 17.33
C ASN A 317 6.67 -1.09 16.73
N LYS A 318 5.75 -1.74 17.45
CA LYS A 318 4.97 -2.87 16.91
C LYS A 318 3.69 -2.39 16.25
N ASP A 319 3.21 -3.19 15.30
CA ASP A 319 1.96 -2.91 14.60
C ASP A 319 0.76 -3.02 15.58
N SER A 320 -0.17 -2.11 15.42
CA SER A 320 -1.40 -2.07 16.21
C SER A 320 -2.56 -2.84 15.59
N GLY A 321 -2.48 -3.15 14.30
CA GLY A 321 -3.57 -3.70 13.50
C GLY A 321 -4.64 -2.68 13.09
N LEU A 322 -4.36 -1.38 13.22
CA LEU A 322 -5.19 -0.32 12.65
C LEU A 322 -4.98 -0.24 11.15
N ILE A 323 -6.09 -0.14 10.41
CA ILE A 323 -6.09 0.14 8.99
C ILE A 323 -6.68 1.53 8.79
N MET A 324 -5.88 2.44 8.27
CA MET A 324 -6.26 3.82 8.04
C MET A 324 -5.87 4.23 6.62
N SER A 325 -6.65 5.11 6.02
CA SER A 325 -6.32 5.68 4.71
C SER A 325 -5.05 6.51 4.81
N TYR A 326 -4.19 6.40 3.81
CA TYR A 326 -3.03 7.28 3.70
C TYR A 326 -3.51 8.68 3.27
N ASP A 327 -3.28 9.68 4.12
CA ASP A 327 -3.61 11.08 3.83
C ASP A 327 -2.33 11.94 3.82
N LEU A 328 -2.16 12.85 4.75
CA LEU A 328 -1.00 13.72 4.82
C LEU A 328 -0.14 13.40 6.05
N THR A 329 1.16 13.28 5.82
CA THR A 329 2.14 13.24 6.92
C THR A 329 2.18 14.60 7.64
N LEU A 330 2.61 14.59 8.89
CA LEU A 330 2.81 15.81 9.66
C LEU A 330 3.77 16.78 8.94
N ASN A 331 4.82 16.26 8.31
CA ASN A 331 5.76 17.06 7.52
C ASN A 331 5.07 17.74 6.33
N GLN A 332 4.21 17.02 5.59
CA GLN A 332 3.44 17.59 4.48
C GLN A 332 2.46 18.67 4.96
N ILE A 333 1.77 18.42 6.08
CA ILE A 333 0.88 19.43 6.69
C ILE A 333 1.67 20.69 7.07
N ASN A 334 2.79 20.52 7.75
CA ASN A 334 3.64 21.64 8.15
C ASN A 334 4.19 22.41 6.95
N LYS A 335 4.63 21.72 5.88
CA LYS A 335 5.06 22.36 4.64
C LYS A 335 3.94 23.16 3.97
N LEU A 336 2.74 22.58 3.83
CA LEU A 336 1.58 23.29 3.25
C LEU A 336 1.23 24.54 4.07
N THR A 337 1.26 24.43 5.39
CA THR A 337 1.02 25.58 6.30
C THR A 337 2.10 26.65 6.13
N ALA A 338 3.37 26.25 6.09
CA ALA A 338 4.49 27.16 5.90
C ALA A 338 4.43 27.89 4.53
N TYR A 339 4.06 27.19 3.46
CA TYR A 339 3.82 27.82 2.16
C TYR A 339 2.66 28.80 2.20
N ALA A 340 1.58 28.46 2.89
CA ALA A 340 0.45 29.38 3.05
C ALA A 340 0.85 30.63 3.86
N GLU A 341 1.63 30.48 4.92
CA GLU A 341 2.17 31.60 5.71
C GLU A 341 3.11 32.49 4.90
N ALA A 342 3.99 31.88 4.08
CA ALA A 342 4.91 32.61 3.20
C ALA A 342 4.18 33.44 2.15
N SER A 343 2.96 33.06 1.74
CA SER A 343 2.15 33.81 0.77
C SER A 343 1.79 35.23 1.23
N LYS A 344 1.95 35.54 2.50
CA LYS A 344 1.82 36.91 3.04
C LYS A 344 2.96 37.82 2.58
N LYS A 345 4.15 37.25 2.35
CA LYS A 345 5.37 37.99 1.98
C LYS A 345 5.63 37.95 0.48
N ASP A 346 5.25 36.87 -0.18
CA ASP A 346 5.51 36.62 -1.60
C ASP A 346 4.27 36.82 -2.47
N LYS A 347 4.51 37.16 -3.72
CA LYS A 347 3.45 37.37 -4.71
C LYS A 347 2.95 36.04 -5.24
N ASN A 348 1.64 35.80 -5.14
CA ASN A 348 0.90 34.76 -5.86
C ASN A 348 1.34 33.29 -5.62
N THR A 349 1.08 32.79 -4.45
CA THR A 349 1.23 31.36 -4.14
C THR A 349 -0.02 30.59 -4.59
N ALA A 350 0.17 29.49 -5.33
CA ALA A 350 -0.92 28.61 -5.75
C ALA A 350 -0.73 27.20 -5.16
N VAL A 351 -1.81 26.65 -4.61
CA VAL A 351 -1.89 25.24 -4.22
C VAL A 351 -2.81 24.53 -5.19
N ILE A 352 -2.28 23.56 -5.93
CA ILE A 352 -3.06 22.74 -6.86
C ILE A 352 -3.49 21.47 -6.13
N ALA A 353 -4.79 21.25 -6.02
CA ALA A 353 -5.35 20.12 -5.33
C ALA A 353 -6.21 19.26 -6.26
N SER A 354 -6.16 17.93 -6.12
CA SER A 354 -7.11 17.03 -6.77
C SER A 354 -8.55 17.34 -6.30
N ILE A 355 -9.54 17.00 -7.12
CA ILE A 355 -10.94 17.25 -6.78
C ILE A 355 -11.31 16.70 -5.38
N PRO A 356 -10.93 15.45 -4.99
CA PRO A 356 -11.22 14.94 -3.65
C PRO A 356 -10.51 15.73 -2.55
N ALA A 357 -9.26 16.11 -2.77
CA ALA A 357 -8.45 16.83 -1.79
C ALA A 357 -8.88 18.30 -1.61
N TYR A 358 -9.44 18.92 -2.64
CA TYR A 358 -9.74 20.35 -2.67
C TYR A 358 -10.55 20.83 -1.46
N LYS A 359 -11.60 20.09 -1.09
CA LYS A 359 -12.49 20.49 0.00
C LYS A 359 -11.78 20.57 1.35
N PHE A 360 -10.96 19.54 1.68
CA PHE A 360 -10.28 19.51 2.96
C PHE A 360 -9.03 20.43 2.98
N ILE A 361 -8.29 20.56 1.87
CA ILE A 361 -7.20 21.52 1.76
C ILE A 361 -7.72 22.95 1.90
N LYS A 362 -8.83 23.28 1.24
CA LYS A 362 -9.49 24.59 1.41
C LYS A 362 -9.91 24.83 2.86
N LYS A 363 -10.45 23.81 3.56
CA LYS A 363 -10.81 23.90 4.98
C LYS A 363 -9.59 24.10 5.85
N MET A 364 -8.51 23.35 5.61
CA MET A 364 -7.24 23.41 6.36
C MET A 364 -6.56 24.78 6.19
N LEU A 365 -6.53 25.30 4.97
CA LEU A 365 -5.88 26.58 4.64
C LEU A 365 -6.83 27.79 4.78
N LYS A 366 -8.05 27.60 5.29
CA LYS A 366 -9.02 28.69 5.47
C LYS A 366 -8.47 29.92 6.18
N PRO A 367 -7.62 29.81 7.22
CA PRO A 367 -7.02 30.98 7.89
C PRO A 367 -6.16 31.85 6.97
N TYR A 368 -5.64 31.28 5.89
CA TYR A 368 -4.75 31.93 4.91
C TYR A 368 -5.48 32.35 3.62
N LEU A 369 -6.79 32.18 3.54
CA LEU A 369 -7.61 32.58 2.38
C LEU A 369 -8.34 33.91 2.63
N ASN A 370 -7.59 34.94 3.03
CA ASN A 370 -8.08 36.29 3.25
C ASN A 370 -7.22 37.30 2.49
N GLN A 371 -7.55 38.59 2.59
CA GLN A 371 -6.89 39.67 1.84
C GLN A 371 -5.40 39.88 2.19
N ASP A 372 -4.96 39.35 3.36
CA ASP A 372 -3.58 39.46 3.82
C ASP A 372 -2.65 38.45 3.14
N PHE A 373 -3.20 37.46 2.44
CA PHE A 373 -2.47 36.37 1.81
C PHE A 373 -2.77 36.26 0.32
N ASN A 374 -1.75 36.19 -0.50
CA ASN A 374 -1.86 35.97 -1.95
C ASN A 374 -1.92 34.47 -2.26
N LEU A 375 -2.82 33.74 -1.61
CA LEU A 375 -2.97 32.30 -1.75
C LEU A 375 -4.19 31.93 -2.57
N THR A 376 -3.98 31.16 -3.63
CA THR A 376 -5.05 30.59 -4.46
C THR A 376 -5.02 29.06 -4.38
N ILE A 377 -6.19 28.44 -4.22
CA ILE A 377 -6.33 26.98 -4.29
C ILE A 377 -7.05 26.61 -5.58
N LEU A 378 -6.35 25.92 -6.48
CA LEU A 378 -6.85 25.47 -7.77
C LEU A 378 -7.27 24.00 -7.72
N LYS A 379 -8.36 23.67 -8.40
CA LYS A 379 -8.77 22.28 -8.64
C LYS A 379 -8.08 21.76 -9.91
N SER A 380 -7.59 20.52 -9.85
CA SER A 380 -7.10 19.83 -11.03
C SER A 380 -7.88 18.55 -11.28
N ASN A 381 -8.38 18.40 -12.51
CA ASN A 381 -9.00 17.15 -12.99
C ASN A 381 -7.94 16.12 -13.40
N ASN A 382 -6.70 16.57 -13.63
CA ASN A 382 -5.59 15.76 -14.15
C ASN A 382 -4.66 15.23 -13.07
N LEU A 383 -4.92 15.53 -11.79
CA LEU A 383 -4.20 14.87 -10.70
C LEU A 383 -4.81 13.48 -10.53
N PHE A 384 -4.05 12.48 -10.93
CA PHE A 384 -4.40 11.09 -10.77
C PHE A 384 -4.69 10.76 -9.30
N PHE A 385 -5.65 9.87 -9.07
CA PHE A 385 -5.77 9.16 -7.82
C PHE A 385 -4.48 8.35 -7.67
N GLY A 386 -3.60 8.86 -6.81
CA GLY A 386 -2.24 8.47 -6.70
C GLY A 386 -2.04 6.97 -6.67
N GLY A 387 -1.06 6.53 -7.39
CA GLY A 387 -0.30 5.41 -6.92
C GLY A 387 0.12 5.72 -5.49
N SER A 388 0.02 4.74 -4.62
CA SER A 388 0.60 4.75 -3.29
C SER A 388 2.01 5.33 -3.39
N ILE A 389 2.19 6.50 -2.78
CA ILE A 389 3.53 6.99 -2.46
C ILE A 389 3.97 6.20 -1.23
#